data_7e2a3be633d741e1646ae28796fe6a5c
#
_entry.id   7e2a3be633d741e1646ae28796fe6a5c
#
_cell.length_a   1.000
_cell.length_b   1.000
_cell.length_c   1.000
_cell.angle_alpha   90.00
_cell.angle_beta   90.00
_cell.angle_gamma   90.00
#
_symmetry.space_group_name_H-M   'P 1'
#
loop_
_entity.id
_entity.type
_entity.pdbx_description
1 polymer ?
#
loop_
_entity_poly.entity_id
_entity_poly.type
_entity_poly.pdbx_seq_one_letter_code
_entity_poly.pdbx_strand_id
1 'polypeptide(L)'
;MSSSATSRVCEDIIKFDQINDLTFFQVFSFMATNNFSDYLYFKGLLGDFSGVCSKCNIGEVTKKYDGKSRNGENTYFWRCNYHKCRKKIGLKRGSFFERSQLSCQDVFILVCSFVYKFPQYTIRQTYKKFASHTLVDWYNFCRDVCSDILLIDNKKIGGPGHVVEIDESKFGKQKYGRGDPVDGVWVFGGIDRQTRETFFQVVEHRSAVTLIPILVEFVHPETTIISDCWKAYKDIKNQFFQHLTVNHSLHFVNPDDRSGTF
;
A
#
# COMPACT_ATOMS: atom_id res chain seq x y z
N MET A 1 -16.64 -38.32 -8.50
CA MET A 1 -15.45 -37.83 -9.24
C MET A 1 -15.24 -36.32 -9.08
N SER A 2 -15.44 -35.74 -7.88
CA SER A 2 -15.27 -34.28 -7.65
C SER A 2 -14.12 -33.93 -6.69
N SER A 3 -13.42 -34.93 -6.12
CA SER A 3 -12.38 -34.68 -5.13
C SER A 3 -10.99 -34.39 -5.69
N SER A 4 -10.71 -34.72 -6.94
CA SER A 4 -9.37 -34.52 -7.54
C SER A 4 -9.08 -33.10 -8.04
N ALA A 5 -10.12 -32.35 -8.42
CA ALA A 5 -9.96 -30.96 -8.88
C ALA A 5 -9.73 -30.00 -7.71
N THR A 6 -10.43 -30.23 -6.59
CA THR A 6 -10.30 -29.40 -5.39
C THR A 6 -8.93 -29.61 -4.71
N SER A 7 -8.37 -30.83 -4.76
CA SER A 7 -7.05 -31.10 -4.20
C SER A 7 -5.91 -30.43 -5.00
N ARG A 8 -5.99 -30.41 -6.34
CA ARG A 8 -4.98 -29.73 -7.18
C ARG A 8 -4.99 -28.21 -7.01
N VAL A 9 -6.18 -27.61 -6.88
CA VAL A 9 -6.30 -26.16 -6.61
C VAL A 9 -5.71 -25.83 -5.24
N CYS A 10 -5.91 -26.69 -4.23
CA CYS A 10 -5.31 -26.51 -2.90
C CYS A 10 -3.78 -26.65 -2.92
N GLU A 11 -3.22 -27.61 -3.68
CA GLU A 11 -1.76 -27.80 -3.80
C GLU A 11 -1.09 -26.62 -4.53
N ASP A 12 -1.72 -26.07 -5.57
CA ASP A 12 -1.22 -24.90 -6.27
C ASP A 12 -1.33 -23.62 -5.40
N ILE A 13 -2.36 -23.50 -4.56
CA ILE A 13 -2.54 -22.39 -3.64
C ILE A 13 -1.50 -22.41 -2.52
N ILE A 14 -1.18 -23.59 -1.98
CA ILE A 14 -0.15 -23.74 -0.93
C ILE A 14 1.23 -23.31 -1.44
N LYS A 15 1.57 -23.54 -2.69
CA LYS A 15 2.82 -23.04 -3.30
C LYS A 15 2.88 -21.51 -3.39
N PHE A 16 1.74 -20.83 -3.35
CA PHE A 16 1.64 -19.36 -3.44
C PHE A 16 1.56 -18.64 -2.08
N ASP A 17 1.58 -19.36 -0.96
CA ASP A 17 1.76 -18.72 0.35
C ASP A 17 3.14 -18.07 0.50
N GLN A 18 4.09 -18.43 -0.36
CA GLN A 18 5.42 -17.80 -0.51
C GLN A 18 5.45 -16.73 -1.61
N ILE A 19 4.39 -15.93 -1.76
CA ILE A 19 4.36 -14.84 -2.77
C ILE A 19 5.57 -13.90 -2.66
N ASN A 20 6.13 -13.73 -1.48
CA ASN A 20 7.33 -12.92 -1.27
C ASN A 20 8.58 -13.50 -1.96
N ASP A 21 8.60 -14.79 -2.25
CA ASP A 21 9.73 -15.49 -2.88
C ASP A 21 9.54 -15.66 -4.41
N LEU A 22 8.38 -15.25 -4.94
CA LEU A 22 8.10 -15.39 -6.36
C LEU A 22 8.70 -14.24 -7.17
N THR A 23 9.33 -14.60 -8.26
CA THR A 23 9.72 -13.62 -9.27
C THR A 23 8.48 -13.02 -9.94
N PHE A 24 8.61 -11.80 -10.44
CA PHE A 24 7.57 -11.11 -11.20
C PHE A 24 6.98 -11.99 -12.32
N PHE A 25 7.81 -12.73 -13.05
CA PHE A 25 7.37 -13.64 -14.12
C PHE A 25 6.53 -14.81 -13.61
N GLN A 26 6.85 -15.37 -12.44
CA GLN A 26 6.07 -16.46 -11.83
C GLN A 26 4.68 -15.95 -11.40
N VAL A 27 4.59 -14.76 -10.83
CA VAL A 27 3.32 -14.11 -10.49
C VAL A 27 2.47 -13.91 -11.76
N PHE A 28 3.06 -13.41 -12.84
CA PHE A 28 2.35 -13.21 -14.11
C PHE A 28 1.90 -14.53 -14.75
N SER A 29 2.72 -15.55 -14.72
CA SER A 29 2.37 -16.89 -15.24
C SER A 29 1.16 -17.45 -14.48
N PHE A 30 1.13 -17.29 -13.15
CA PHE A 30 -0.01 -17.73 -12.35
C PHE A 30 -1.29 -16.95 -12.66
N MET A 31 -1.20 -15.62 -12.81
CA MET A 31 -2.37 -14.81 -13.17
C MET A 31 -3.01 -15.21 -14.49
N ALA A 32 -2.23 -15.78 -15.42
CA ALA A 32 -2.74 -16.29 -16.70
C ALA A 32 -3.52 -17.61 -16.55
N THR A 33 -3.52 -18.22 -15.37
CA THR A 33 -4.29 -19.45 -15.14
C THR A 33 -5.77 -19.18 -14.91
N ASN A 34 -6.62 -20.13 -15.26
CA ASN A 34 -8.08 -20.04 -15.03
C ASN A 34 -8.47 -20.04 -13.54
N ASN A 35 -7.51 -20.28 -12.63
CA ASN A 35 -7.74 -20.39 -11.19
C ASN A 35 -7.49 -19.09 -10.43
N PHE A 36 -7.12 -18.00 -11.12
CA PHE A 36 -6.76 -16.76 -10.44
C PHE A 36 -7.90 -16.16 -9.60
N SER A 37 -9.15 -16.19 -10.11
CA SER A 37 -10.31 -15.71 -9.33
C SER A 37 -10.58 -16.58 -8.09
N ASP A 38 -10.31 -17.89 -8.17
CA ASP A 38 -10.46 -18.80 -7.03
C ASP A 38 -9.35 -18.55 -5.99
N TYR A 39 -8.14 -18.25 -6.45
CA TYR A 39 -7.05 -17.80 -5.59
C TYR A 39 -7.41 -16.51 -4.82
N LEU A 40 -7.91 -15.48 -5.51
CA LEU A 40 -8.32 -14.23 -4.86
C LEU A 40 -9.44 -14.45 -3.82
N TYR A 41 -10.38 -15.34 -4.12
CA TYR A 41 -11.43 -15.73 -3.20
C TYR A 41 -10.85 -16.44 -1.96
N PHE A 42 -9.98 -17.40 -2.16
CA PHE A 42 -9.31 -18.14 -1.07
C PHE A 42 -8.49 -17.23 -0.16
N LYS A 43 -7.81 -16.24 -0.72
CA LYS A 43 -7.05 -15.22 0.04
C LYS A 43 -7.95 -14.16 0.72
N GLY A 44 -9.27 -14.28 0.64
CA GLY A 44 -10.20 -13.31 1.21
C GLY A 44 -10.23 -11.95 0.50
N LEU A 45 -9.63 -11.86 -0.69
CA LEU A 45 -9.61 -10.64 -1.49
C LEU A 45 -10.88 -10.41 -2.29
N LEU A 46 -11.74 -11.43 -2.39
CA LEU A 46 -13.09 -11.35 -2.94
C LEU A 46 -14.11 -11.73 -1.86
N GLY A 47 -15.29 -11.09 -1.93
CA GLY A 47 -16.33 -11.30 -0.91
C GLY A 47 -16.90 -12.73 -0.93
N ASP A 48 -17.01 -13.33 0.25
CA ASP A 48 -17.80 -14.56 0.48
C ASP A 48 -19.22 -14.19 0.90
N PHE A 49 -20.19 -14.64 0.13
CA PHE A 49 -21.60 -14.43 0.38
C PHE A 49 -22.36 -15.74 0.55
N SER A 50 -21.63 -16.84 0.78
CA SER A 50 -22.22 -18.16 1.06
C SER A 50 -23.11 -18.13 2.32
N GLY A 51 -24.06 -19.05 2.39
CA GLY A 51 -24.96 -19.18 3.53
C GLY A 51 -26.34 -18.58 3.29
N VAL A 52 -27.05 -18.23 4.37
CA VAL A 52 -28.46 -17.78 4.31
C VAL A 52 -28.57 -16.43 3.58
N CYS A 53 -29.49 -16.35 2.64
CA CYS A 53 -29.71 -15.14 1.87
C CYS A 53 -30.22 -13.97 2.72
N SER A 54 -29.47 -12.88 2.81
CA SER A 54 -29.84 -11.67 3.56
C SER A 54 -31.07 -10.91 3.02
N LYS A 55 -31.63 -11.31 1.86
CA LYS A 55 -32.84 -10.71 1.31
C LYS A 55 -34.12 -11.45 1.71
N CYS A 56 -34.09 -12.78 1.68
CA CYS A 56 -35.28 -13.57 1.92
C CYS A 56 -35.23 -14.40 3.20
N ASN A 57 -34.06 -14.56 3.79
CA ASN A 57 -33.78 -15.36 4.99
C ASN A 57 -34.24 -16.85 4.89
N ILE A 58 -34.46 -17.34 3.66
CA ILE A 58 -34.96 -18.69 3.37
C ILE A 58 -33.97 -19.49 2.54
N GLY A 59 -33.54 -18.91 1.41
CA GLY A 59 -32.68 -19.60 0.46
C GLY A 59 -31.22 -19.49 0.84
N GLU A 60 -30.44 -20.46 0.41
CA GLU A 60 -28.99 -20.46 0.52
C GLU A 60 -28.35 -19.73 -0.69
N VAL A 61 -27.33 -18.94 -0.44
CA VAL A 61 -26.53 -18.27 -1.48
C VAL A 61 -25.37 -19.16 -1.86
N THR A 62 -25.25 -19.49 -3.13
CA THR A 62 -24.18 -20.32 -3.66
C THR A 62 -23.47 -19.64 -4.83
N LYS A 63 -22.16 -19.92 -4.99
CA LYS A 63 -21.36 -19.45 -6.12
C LYS A 63 -21.82 -20.16 -7.40
N LYS A 64 -22.06 -19.41 -8.48
CA LYS A 64 -22.52 -19.92 -9.77
C LYS A 64 -21.58 -19.41 -10.87
N TYR A 65 -21.33 -20.27 -11.83
CA TYR A 65 -20.62 -19.93 -13.07
C TYR A 65 -21.52 -19.06 -13.96
N ASP A 66 -20.98 -17.98 -14.52
CA ASP A 66 -21.72 -17.00 -15.36
C ASP A 66 -21.26 -17.02 -16.83
N GLY A 67 -20.33 -17.89 -17.18
CA GLY A 67 -19.73 -17.95 -18.51
C GLY A 67 -18.31 -17.41 -18.57
N LYS A 68 -17.86 -17.07 -19.78
CA LYS A 68 -16.55 -16.45 -19.99
C LYS A 68 -16.69 -14.96 -20.22
N SER A 69 -15.75 -14.18 -19.68
CA SER A 69 -15.58 -12.77 -19.99
C SER A 69 -15.14 -12.57 -21.45
N ARG A 70 -15.13 -11.31 -21.90
CA ARG A 70 -14.58 -10.94 -23.23
C ARG A 70 -13.11 -11.37 -23.39
N ASN A 71 -12.38 -11.49 -22.29
CA ASN A 71 -10.97 -11.89 -22.24
C ASN A 71 -10.78 -13.41 -22.07
N GLY A 72 -11.86 -14.21 -22.15
CA GLY A 72 -11.81 -15.66 -22.00
C GLY A 72 -11.75 -16.18 -20.56
N GLU A 73 -11.75 -15.30 -19.54
CA GLU A 73 -11.71 -15.68 -18.12
C GLU A 73 -13.07 -16.24 -17.68
N ASN A 74 -13.05 -17.23 -16.79
CA ASN A 74 -14.27 -17.71 -16.15
C ASN A 74 -14.83 -16.64 -15.22
N THR A 75 -16.11 -16.32 -15.39
CA THR A 75 -16.83 -15.38 -14.54
C THR A 75 -17.78 -16.09 -13.60
N TYR A 76 -17.92 -15.56 -12.40
CA TYR A 76 -18.76 -16.12 -11.36
C TYR A 76 -19.60 -15.03 -10.70
N PHE A 77 -20.69 -15.47 -10.07
CA PHE A 77 -21.53 -14.64 -9.20
C PHE A 77 -22.14 -15.49 -8.09
N TRP A 78 -22.61 -14.85 -7.07
CA TRP A 78 -23.36 -15.48 -6.00
C TRP A 78 -24.85 -15.35 -6.24
N ARG A 79 -25.61 -16.43 -6.00
CA ARG A 79 -27.06 -16.45 -6.24
C ARG A 79 -27.78 -17.24 -5.17
N CYS A 80 -28.88 -16.62 -4.67
CA CYS A 80 -29.84 -17.31 -3.82
C CYS A 80 -30.57 -18.41 -4.60
N ASN A 81 -30.63 -19.62 -4.05
CA ASN A 81 -31.27 -20.79 -4.67
C ASN A 81 -32.82 -20.76 -4.54
N TYR A 82 -33.37 -19.93 -3.64
CA TYR A 82 -34.82 -19.82 -3.47
C TYR A 82 -35.46 -19.20 -4.70
N HIS A 83 -36.42 -19.93 -5.32
CA HIS A 83 -37.00 -19.60 -6.63
C HIS A 83 -37.72 -18.24 -6.67
N LYS A 84 -38.32 -17.78 -5.54
CA LYS A 84 -38.99 -16.47 -5.44
C LYS A 84 -38.04 -15.32 -5.15
N CYS A 85 -36.81 -15.60 -4.68
CA CYS A 85 -35.85 -14.55 -4.36
C CYS A 85 -34.83 -14.33 -5.46
N ARG A 86 -34.09 -15.36 -5.82
CA ARG A 86 -33.04 -15.36 -6.87
C ARG A 86 -32.06 -14.16 -6.81
N LYS A 87 -31.86 -13.55 -5.62
CA LYS A 87 -30.91 -12.42 -5.47
C LYS A 87 -29.56 -12.79 -6.06
N LYS A 88 -29.06 -11.96 -6.97
CA LYS A 88 -27.72 -12.09 -7.57
C LYS A 88 -26.78 -11.08 -6.91
N ILE A 89 -25.56 -11.50 -6.58
CA ILE A 89 -24.51 -10.67 -5.98
C ILE A 89 -23.26 -10.87 -6.83
N GLY A 90 -22.66 -9.77 -7.29
CA GLY A 90 -21.40 -9.81 -8.07
C GLY A 90 -20.23 -10.27 -7.21
N LEU A 91 -19.29 -11.00 -7.83
CA LEU A 91 -18.12 -11.56 -7.15
C LEU A 91 -17.23 -10.47 -6.50
N LYS A 92 -17.13 -9.31 -7.12
CA LYS A 92 -16.29 -8.19 -6.66
C LYS A 92 -16.91 -7.35 -5.54
N ARG A 93 -18.19 -7.57 -5.20
CA ARG A 93 -18.90 -6.75 -4.21
C ARG A 93 -18.22 -6.81 -2.84
N GLY A 94 -18.09 -5.65 -2.17
CA GLY A 94 -17.46 -5.53 -0.87
C GLY A 94 -15.94 -5.80 -0.87
N SER A 95 -15.31 -5.78 -2.05
CA SER A 95 -13.87 -5.99 -2.19
C SER A 95 -13.19 -4.77 -2.81
N PHE A 96 -11.87 -4.74 -2.76
CA PHE A 96 -11.04 -3.74 -3.45
C PHE A 96 -11.35 -3.64 -4.96
N PHE A 97 -11.86 -4.71 -5.56
CA PHE A 97 -12.22 -4.77 -6.98
C PHE A 97 -13.64 -4.24 -7.27
N GLU A 98 -14.41 -3.84 -6.25
CA GLU A 98 -15.78 -3.35 -6.44
C GLU A 98 -15.81 -2.12 -7.34
N ARG A 99 -16.83 -2.04 -8.19
CA ARG A 99 -17.06 -0.96 -9.17
C ARG A 99 -16.01 -0.83 -10.27
N SER A 100 -14.93 -1.63 -10.22
CA SER A 100 -13.95 -1.63 -11.31
C SER A 100 -14.51 -2.29 -12.57
N GLN A 101 -14.35 -1.62 -13.73
CA GLN A 101 -14.64 -2.19 -15.05
C GLN A 101 -13.51 -3.14 -15.51
N LEU A 102 -12.32 -3.05 -14.90
CA LEU A 102 -11.20 -3.93 -15.20
C LEU A 102 -11.44 -5.33 -14.64
N SER A 103 -10.85 -6.34 -15.27
CA SER A 103 -10.80 -7.69 -14.69
C SER A 103 -9.97 -7.70 -13.39
N CYS A 104 -10.16 -8.71 -12.55
CA CYS A 104 -9.33 -8.85 -11.35
C CYS A 104 -7.84 -9.03 -11.72
N GLN A 105 -7.56 -9.72 -12.83
CA GLN A 105 -6.19 -9.87 -13.35
C GLN A 105 -5.60 -8.53 -13.75
N ASP A 106 -6.36 -7.68 -14.47
CA ASP A 106 -5.91 -6.36 -14.88
C ASP A 106 -5.57 -5.47 -13.69
N VAL A 107 -6.45 -5.46 -12.68
CA VAL A 107 -6.22 -4.73 -11.44
C VAL A 107 -4.96 -5.24 -10.75
N PHE A 108 -4.79 -6.55 -10.66
CA PHE A 108 -3.63 -7.14 -10.01
C PHE A 108 -2.32 -6.82 -10.76
N ILE A 109 -2.34 -6.79 -12.11
CA ILE A 109 -1.21 -6.31 -12.93
C ILE A 109 -0.83 -4.88 -12.53
N LEU A 110 -1.80 -3.99 -12.37
CA LEU A 110 -1.57 -2.60 -11.99
C LEU A 110 -1.00 -2.49 -10.57
N VAL A 111 -1.54 -3.25 -9.61
CA VAL A 111 -1.03 -3.31 -8.24
C VAL A 111 0.40 -3.84 -8.20
N CYS A 112 0.69 -4.95 -8.87
CA CYS A 112 2.06 -5.47 -8.97
C CYS A 112 3.00 -4.46 -9.61
N SER A 113 2.56 -3.79 -10.67
CA SER A 113 3.37 -2.76 -11.33
C SER A 113 3.71 -1.59 -10.41
N PHE A 114 2.77 -1.20 -9.56
CA PHE A 114 3.00 -0.19 -8.52
C PHE A 114 4.01 -0.68 -7.47
N VAL A 115 3.83 -1.89 -6.93
CA VAL A 115 4.72 -2.48 -5.91
C VAL A 115 6.15 -2.63 -6.43
N TYR A 116 6.32 -3.10 -7.67
CA TYR A 116 7.63 -3.21 -8.32
C TYR A 116 8.16 -1.87 -8.86
N LYS A 117 7.49 -0.75 -8.59
CA LYS A 117 7.90 0.61 -8.98
C LYS A 117 8.10 0.78 -10.50
N PHE A 118 7.34 0.05 -11.32
CA PHE A 118 7.43 0.23 -12.77
C PHE A 118 6.88 1.60 -13.17
N PRO A 119 7.60 2.35 -14.04
CA PRO A 119 7.10 3.59 -14.59
C PRO A 119 5.79 3.35 -15.37
N GLN A 120 4.79 4.22 -15.19
CA GLN A 120 3.51 4.13 -15.90
C GLN A 120 3.68 4.08 -17.42
N TYR A 121 4.69 4.78 -17.95
CA TYR A 121 5.05 4.70 -19.37
C TYR A 121 5.38 3.28 -19.81
N THR A 122 6.18 2.54 -19.05
CA THR A 122 6.55 1.15 -19.35
C THR A 122 5.31 0.26 -19.40
N ILE A 123 4.40 0.40 -18.42
CA ILE A 123 3.15 -0.37 -18.38
C ILE A 123 2.27 -0.06 -19.58
N ARG A 124 2.17 1.21 -19.97
CA ARG A 124 1.40 1.63 -21.14
C ARG A 124 1.95 1.04 -22.45
N GLN A 125 3.26 0.93 -22.58
CA GLN A 125 3.88 0.32 -23.77
C GLN A 125 3.66 -1.19 -23.80
N THR A 126 3.75 -1.85 -22.66
CA THR A 126 3.59 -3.30 -22.53
C THR A 126 2.12 -3.73 -22.66
N TYR A 127 1.22 -3.00 -22.03
CA TYR A 127 -0.22 -3.28 -21.99
C TYR A 127 -1.01 -2.16 -22.64
N LYS A 128 -1.09 -2.15 -23.97
CA LYS A 128 -1.78 -1.11 -24.76
C LYS A 128 -3.25 -0.93 -24.42
N LYS A 129 -3.87 -1.88 -23.69
CA LYS A 129 -5.25 -1.82 -23.23
C LYS A 129 -5.50 -0.78 -22.13
N PHE A 130 -4.48 -0.35 -21.40
CA PHE A 130 -4.63 0.62 -20.32
C PHE A 130 -4.50 2.05 -20.85
N ALA A 131 -5.55 2.84 -20.66
CA ALA A 131 -5.50 4.28 -20.92
C ALA A 131 -4.63 4.99 -19.87
N SER A 132 -4.07 6.15 -20.22
CA SER A 132 -3.19 6.91 -19.31
C SER A 132 -3.88 7.26 -17.98
N HIS A 133 -5.15 7.73 -18.04
CA HIS A 133 -5.91 8.06 -16.83
C HIS A 133 -6.13 6.84 -15.94
N THR A 134 -6.40 5.65 -16.52
CA THR A 134 -6.56 4.41 -15.76
C THR A 134 -5.28 4.08 -14.95
N LEU A 135 -4.10 4.26 -15.55
CA LEU A 135 -2.84 4.04 -14.85
C LEU A 135 -2.64 5.03 -13.70
N VAL A 136 -2.94 6.30 -13.94
CA VAL A 136 -2.84 7.34 -12.90
C VAL A 136 -3.78 7.04 -11.75
N ASP A 137 -5.05 6.74 -12.03
CA ASP A 137 -6.09 6.46 -11.02
C ASP A 137 -5.72 5.25 -10.16
N TRP A 138 -5.31 4.14 -10.78
CA TRP A 138 -4.94 2.93 -10.04
C TRP A 138 -3.67 3.11 -9.20
N TYR A 139 -2.68 3.85 -9.70
CA TYR A 139 -1.50 4.18 -8.91
C TYR A 139 -1.83 5.12 -7.74
N ASN A 140 -2.82 6.01 -7.89
CA ASN A 140 -3.32 6.84 -6.79
C ASN A 140 -4.07 5.97 -5.77
N PHE A 141 -4.99 5.09 -6.18
CA PHE A 141 -5.66 4.15 -5.26
C PHE A 141 -4.67 3.29 -4.46
N CYS A 142 -3.58 2.83 -5.10
CA CYS A 142 -2.54 2.11 -4.38
C CYS A 142 -1.84 3.00 -3.34
N ARG A 143 -1.59 4.29 -3.64
CA ARG A 143 -1.04 5.24 -2.66
C ARG A 143 -2.00 5.52 -1.53
N ASP A 144 -3.30 5.67 -1.82
CA ASP A 144 -4.32 5.89 -0.80
C ASP A 144 -4.34 4.72 0.19
N VAL A 145 -4.32 3.47 -0.30
CA VAL A 145 -4.22 2.28 0.56
C VAL A 145 -2.97 2.31 1.44
N CYS A 146 -1.81 2.68 0.88
CA CYS A 146 -0.58 2.82 1.66
C CYS A 146 -0.70 3.90 2.74
N SER A 147 -1.33 5.04 2.40
CA SER A 147 -1.56 6.14 3.35
C SER A 147 -2.51 5.73 4.47
N ASP A 148 -3.60 5.05 4.15
CA ASP A 148 -4.57 4.57 5.14
C ASP A 148 -3.92 3.59 6.13
N ILE A 149 -3.06 2.69 5.66
CA ILE A 149 -2.32 1.76 6.51
C ILE A 149 -1.39 2.52 7.47
N LEU A 150 -0.67 3.52 6.98
CA LEU A 150 0.22 4.34 7.81
C LEU A 150 -0.55 5.13 8.89
N LEU A 151 -1.78 5.55 8.60
CA LEU A 151 -2.64 6.24 9.59
C LEU A 151 -3.20 5.29 10.66
N ILE A 152 -3.38 4.01 10.32
CA ILE A 152 -3.89 3.00 11.26
C ILE A 152 -2.77 2.49 12.18
N ASP A 153 -1.55 2.34 11.66
CA ASP A 153 -0.41 1.78 12.38
C ASP A 153 0.35 2.88 13.16
N ASN A 154 -0.36 3.53 14.11
CA ASN A 154 0.14 4.61 14.97
C ASN A 154 1.21 4.13 15.98
N LYS A 155 2.13 3.26 15.58
CA LYS A 155 3.23 2.83 16.43
C LYS A 155 4.30 3.89 16.46
N LYS A 156 4.79 4.17 17.68
CA LYS A 156 5.99 4.99 17.84
C LYS A 156 7.19 4.22 17.33
N ILE A 157 8.02 4.89 16.53
CA ILE A 157 9.32 4.38 16.10
C ILE A 157 10.39 4.67 17.14
N GLY A 158 11.53 3.99 17.06
CA GLY A 158 12.63 4.18 18.01
C GLY A 158 12.49 3.34 19.28
N GLY A 159 13.08 3.82 20.36
CA GLY A 159 13.14 3.17 21.67
C GLY A 159 14.56 3.15 22.25
N PRO A 160 14.78 2.41 23.35
CA PRO A 160 16.08 2.32 24.00
C PRO A 160 17.17 1.80 23.04
N GLY A 161 18.24 2.56 22.85
CA GLY A 161 19.35 2.21 21.97
C GLY A 161 19.10 2.46 20.48
N HIS A 162 17.90 2.93 20.11
CA HIS A 162 17.57 3.30 18.73
C HIS A 162 17.96 4.75 18.42
N VAL A 163 18.23 4.98 17.14
CA VAL A 163 18.56 6.30 16.59
C VAL A 163 17.55 6.63 15.50
N VAL A 164 16.85 7.74 15.68
CA VAL A 164 15.90 8.29 14.69
C VAL A 164 16.44 9.58 14.10
N GLU A 165 16.58 9.61 12.80
CA GLU A 165 16.93 10.80 12.01
C GLU A 165 15.67 11.52 11.60
N ILE A 166 15.65 12.85 11.75
CA ILE A 166 14.51 13.71 11.41
C ILE A 166 14.93 14.81 10.44
N ASP A 167 14.03 15.14 9.50
CA ASP A 167 14.22 16.20 8.51
C ASP A 167 12.88 16.75 8.01
N GLU A 168 12.89 17.94 7.40
CA GLU A 168 11.75 18.51 6.67
C GLU A 168 12.07 18.69 5.20
N SER A 169 11.11 18.33 4.38
CA SER A 169 11.19 18.50 2.94
C SER A 169 9.98 19.25 2.38
N LYS A 170 10.20 20.17 1.44
CA LYS A 170 9.13 20.87 0.73
C LYS A 170 8.80 20.18 -0.58
N PHE A 171 7.63 19.57 -0.67
CA PHE A 171 7.13 18.92 -1.87
C PHE A 171 6.31 19.91 -2.72
N GLY A 172 6.33 19.74 -4.06
CA GLY A 172 5.54 20.55 -4.98
C GLY A 172 6.24 21.82 -5.46
N LYS A 173 7.58 21.89 -5.37
CA LYS A 173 8.33 23.00 -5.93
C LYS A 173 8.32 22.97 -7.46
N GLN A 174 8.08 24.13 -8.11
CA GLN A 174 8.22 24.28 -9.56
C GLN A 174 9.59 23.79 -10.04
N LYS A 175 9.60 22.83 -10.97
CA LYS A 175 10.84 22.45 -11.66
C LYS A 175 11.10 23.47 -12.78
N TYR A 176 12.28 24.10 -12.75
CA TYR A 176 12.78 25.02 -13.81
C TYR A 176 11.95 26.32 -14.00
N GLY A 177 11.16 26.74 -13.02
CA GLY A 177 10.38 27.98 -13.11
C GLY A 177 9.32 27.97 -14.21
N ARG A 178 8.87 26.82 -14.68
CA ARG A 178 7.84 26.65 -15.71
C ARG A 178 6.56 26.09 -15.12
N GLY A 179 5.41 26.62 -15.55
CA GLY A 179 4.07 26.28 -15.06
C GLY A 179 3.57 27.24 -13.98
N ASP A 180 2.36 27.03 -13.49
CA ASP A 180 1.78 27.84 -12.43
C ASP A 180 2.54 27.70 -11.11
N PRO A 181 2.65 28.79 -10.30
CA PRO A 181 3.26 28.72 -8.98
C PRO A 181 2.49 27.72 -8.11
N VAL A 182 3.13 26.64 -7.71
CA VAL A 182 2.58 25.70 -6.73
C VAL A 182 3.20 26.03 -5.39
N ASP A 183 2.39 26.46 -4.43
CA ASP A 183 2.80 26.52 -3.02
C ASP A 183 3.05 25.08 -2.53
N GLY A 184 4.34 24.73 -2.42
CA GLY A 184 4.72 23.40 -2.00
C GLY A 184 4.29 23.14 -0.55
N VAL A 185 4.02 21.89 -0.27
CA VAL A 185 3.61 21.39 1.06
C VAL A 185 4.84 20.95 1.83
N TRP A 186 4.98 21.39 3.08
CA TRP A 186 6.02 20.90 3.96
C TRP A 186 5.64 19.55 4.54
N VAL A 187 6.57 18.65 4.52
CA VAL A 187 6.46 17.32 5.16
C VAL A 187 7.60 17.19 6.15
N PHE A 188 7.24 16.93 7.40
CA PHE A 188 8.16 16.56 8.46
C PHE A 188 8.19 15.04 8.57
N GLY A 189 9.36 14.45 8.73
CA GLY A 189 9.50 13.01 8.82
C GLY A 189 10.68 12.57 9.64
N GLY A 190 10.70 11.27 9.94
CA GLY A 190 11.81 10.62 10.60
C GLY A 190 11.93 9.16 10.22
N ILE A 191 13.15 8.64 10.35
CA ILE A 191 13.50 7.26 10.07
C ILE A 191 14.33 6.66 11.22
N ASP A 192 13.93 5.50 11.70
CA ASP A 192 14.74 4.69 12.60
C ASP A 192 15.84 3.99 11.79
N ARG A 193 17.10 4.20 12.18
CA ARG A 193 18.25 3.62 11.48
C ARG A 193 18.29 2.09 11.56
N GLN A 194 17.83 1.51 12.66
CA GLN A 194 17.88 0.08 12.93
C GLN A 194 16.77 -0.67 12.23
N THR A 195 15.49 -0.24 12.44
CA THR A 195 14.31 -0.93 11.91
C THR A 195 13.92 -0.48 10.51
N ARG A 196 14.37 0.71 10.10
CA ARG A 196 13.95 1.40 8.86
C ARG A 196 12.48 1.80 8.87
N GLU A 197 11.82 1.74 10.03
CA GLU A 197 10.48 2.30 10.21
C GLU A 197 10.52 3.83 10.09
N THR A 198 9.47 4.39 9.51
CA THR A 198 9.39 5.82 9.20
C THR A 198 8.06 6.40 9.64
N PHE A 199 8.04 7.70 9.95
CA PHE A 199 6.83 8.48 10.01
C PHE A 199 6.93 9.69 9.08
N PHE A 200 5.78 10.18 8.60
CA PHE A 200 5.66 11.39 7.79
C PHE A 200 4.40 12.14 8.17
N GLN A 201 4.54 13.45 8.40
CA GLN A 201 3.42 14.33 8.71
C GLN A 201 3.47 15.59 7.85
N VAL A 202 2.36 15.91 7.21
CA VAL A 202 2.19 17.20 6.53
C VAL A 202 2.09 18.29 7.58
N VAL A 203 2.85 19.38 7.42
CA VAL A 203 2.88 20.51 8.34
C VAL A 203 2.70 21.82 7.58
N GLU A 204 1.91 22.72 8.14
CA GLU A 204 1.75 24.07 7.60
C GLU A 204 2.95 24.96 7.95
N HIS A 205 3.47 24.79 9.17
CA HIS A 205 4.56 25.59 9.70
C HIS A 205 5.68 24.71 10.27
N ARG A 206 6.92 25.10 10.00
CA ARG A 206 8.12 24.44 10.54
C ARG A 206 8.56 25.09 11.85
N SER A 207 7.68 25.31 12.79
CA SER A 207 8.02 25.87 14.09
C SER A 207 8.22 24.78 15.14
N ALA A 208 9.00 25.07 16.19
CA ALA A 208 9.15 24.16 17.33
C ALA A 208 7.80 23.73 17.93
N VAL A 209 6.84 24.68 17.98
CA VAL A 209 5.48 24.44 18.50
C VAL A 209 4.72 23.42 17.64
N THR A 210 5.02 23.33 16.34
CA THR A 210 4.41 22.36 15.44
C THR A 210 5.16 21.02 15.45
N LEU A 211 6.49 21.05 15.35
CA LEU A 211 7.29 19.85 15.09
C LEU A 211 7.54 19.01 16.34
N ILE A 212 7.74 19.63 17.50
CA ILE A 212 8.03 18.88 18.74
C ILE A 212 6.86 18.01 19.18
N PRO A 213 5.60 18.47 19.20
CA PRO A 213 4.44 17.61 19.49
C PRO A 213 4.32 16.42 18.55
N ILE A 214 4.55 16.61 17.24
CA ILE A 214 4.53 15.54 16.25
C ILE A 214 5.63 14.50 16.57
N LEU A 215 6.83 14.98 16.87
CA LEU A 215 7.93 14.07 17.23
C LEU A 215 7.61 13.27 18.50
N VAL A 216 7.02 13.89 19.51
CA VAL A 216 6.59 13.20 20.75
C VAL A 216 5.46 12.20 20.48
N GLU A 217 4.61 12.45 19.49
CA GLU A 217 3.55 11.52 19.07
C GLU A 217 4.11 10.28 18.39
N PHE A 218 5.07 10.45 17.45
CA PHE A 218 5.54 9.38 16.59
C PHE A 218 6.83 8.69 17.04
N VAL A 219 7.56 9.25 18.02
CA VAL A 219 8.85 8.70 18.47
C VAL A 219 8.83 8.39 19.96
N HIS A 220 9.47 7.26 20.30
CA HIS A 220 9.60 6.84 21.70
C HIS A 220 10.56 7.78 22.47
N PRO A 221 10.24 8.20 23.70
CA PRO A 221 11.06 9.17 24.46
C PRO A 221 12.48 8.69 24.76
N GLU A 222 12.72 7.38 24.86
CA GLU A 222 14.05 6.79 25.11
C GLU A 222 14.92 6.69 23.86
N THR A 223 14.58 7.42 22.78
CA THR A 223 15.29 7.41 21.50
C THR A 223 16.37 8.49 21.46
N THR A 224 17.49 8.21 20.80
CA THR A 224 18.45 9.24 20.38
C THR A 224 17.96 9.86 19.06
N ILE A 225 17.75 11.18 19.06
CA ILE A 225 17.34 11.93 17.86
C ILE A 225 18.58 12.54 17.20
N ILE A 226 18.64 12.44 15.87
CA ILE A 226 19.61 13.18 15.04
C ILE A 226 18.85 14.13 14.13
N SER A 227 19.25 15.41 14.11
CA SER A 227 18.71 16.44 13.21
C SER A 227 19.81 17.32 12.66
N ASP A 228 19.43 18.23 11.75
CA ASP A 228 20.28 19.36 11.43
C ASP A 228 20.39 20.35 12.62
N CYS A 229 21.18 21.42 12.45
CA CYS A 229 21.40 22.45 13.46
C CYS A 229 20.27 23.50 13.50
N TRP A 230 19.08 23.23 13.00
CA TRP A 230 18.03 24.22 12.94
C TRP A 230 17.47 24.60 14.33
N LYS A 231 17.20 25.91 14.51
CA LYS A 231 16.79 26.48 15.82
C LYS A 231 15.50 25.88 16.38
N ALA A 232 14.59 25.39 15.54
CA ALA A 232 13.33 24.77 15.97
C ALA A 232 13.54 23.48 16.78
N TYR A 233 14.69 22.85 16.66
CA TYR A 233 15.01 21.60 17.34
C TYR A 233 15.70 21.76 18.70
N LYS A 234 15.95 23.01 19.15
CA LYS A 234 16.70 23.29 20.38
C LYS A 234 16.13 22.60 21.63
N ASP A 235 14.82 22.46 21.69
CA ASP A 235 14.13 21.93 22.87
C ASP A 235 13.85 20.43 22.81
N ILE A 236 14.25 19.73 21.74
CA ILE A 236 14.12 18.28 21.60
C ILE A 236 14.83 17.52 22.74
N LYS A 237 15.99 18.02 23.17
CA LYS A 237 16.76 17.45 24.28
C LYS A 237 15.99 17.32 25.60
N ASN A 238 14.89 18.05 25.77
CA ASN A 238 14.06 18.03 26.98
C ASN A 238 12.99 16.91 26.91
N GLN A 239 12.78 16.29 25.75
CA GLN A 239 11.72 15.31 25.48
C GLN A 239 12.25 13.91 25.20
N PHE A 240 13.53 13.78 24.78
CA PHE A 240 14.14 12.54 24.33
C PHE A 240 15.41 12.23 25.08
N PHE A 241 15.85 10.97 25.04
CA PHE A 241 17.05 10.49 25.73
C PHE A 241 18.27 11.30 25.35
N GLN A 242 18.48 11.56 24.06
CA GLN A 242 19.60 12.34 23.54
C GLN A 242 19.22 13.04 22.25
N HIS A 243 19.76 14.23 22.03
CA HIS A 243 19.66 14.95 20.77
C HIS A 243 21.06 15.29 20.25
N LEU A 244 21.39 14.76 19.10
CA LEU A 244 22.61 15.00 18.35
C LEU A 244 22.30 15.85 17.12
N THR A 245 23.21 16.74 16.76
CA THR A 245 23.03 17.63 15.60
C THR A 245 24.18 17.46 14.63
N VAL A 246 23.87 17.45 13.32
CA VAL A 246 24.84 17.44 12.24
C VAL A 246 24.84 18.78 11.53
N ASN A 247 25.99 19.43 11.43
CA ASN A 247 26.12 20.68 10.69
C ASN A 247 26.48 20.39 9.22
N HIS A 248 25.46 20.35 8.37
CA HIS A 248 25.62 20.12 6.93
C HIS A 248 26.42 21.18 6.18
N SER A 249 26.64 22.37 6.76
CA SER A 249 27.51 23.40 6.17
C SER A 249 28.98 23.09 6.31
N LEU A 250 29.36 22.21 7.25
CA LEU A 250 30.74 21.85 7.53
C LEU A 250 31.06 20.40 7.09
N HIS A 251 30.13 19.49 7.31
CA HIS A 251 30.34 18.07 7.06
C HIS A 251 29.06 17.44 6.48
N PHE A 252 29.19 16.73 5.35
CA PHE A 252 28.08 15.95 4.79
C PHE A 252 27.84 14.65 5.60
N VAL A 253 28.85 14.23 6.34
CA VAL A 253 28.85 13.07 7.23
C VAL A 253 29.47 13.50 8.55
N ASN A 254 28.93 13.03 9.69
CA ASN A 254 29.56 13.27 10.98
C ASN A 254 31.00 12.72 10.97
N PRO A 255 32.06 13.54 11.21
CA PRO A 255 33.46 13.09 11.18
C PRO A 255 33.78 12.07 12.24
N ASP A 256 33.06 12.08 13.38
CA ASP A 256 33.32 11.18 14.51
C ASP A 256 32.57 9.84 14.37
N ASP A 257 31.55 9.78 13.55
CA ASP A 257 30.77 8.59 13.28
C ASP A 257 30.47 8.49 11.77
N ARG A 258 31.33 7.77 11.04
CA ARG A 258 31.20 7.56 9.58
C ARG A 258 29.92 6.84 9.15
N SER A 259 28.98 6.61 10.06
CA SER A 259 27.72 5.89 9.84
C SER A 259 26.57 6.75 9.30
N GLY A 260 26.76 8.04 9.06
CA GLY A 260 25.69 8.97 8.68
C GLY A 260 25.80 9.51 7.26
N THR A 261 25.11 8.92 6.31
CA THR A 261 24.68 9.56 5.06
C THR A 261 23.17 9.74 5.08
N PHE A 262 22.74 11.00 5.00
CA PHE A 262 21.37 11.34 4.61
C PHE A 262 21.22 11.23 3.09
#